data_d9afd666197305973bafb1f196bd088f
#
_entry.id   d9afd666197305973bafb1f196bd088f
#
_cell.length_a   1.000
_cell.length_b   1.000
_cell.length_c   1.000
_cell.angle_alpha   90.00
_cell.angle_beta   90.00
_cell.angle_gamma   90.00
#
_symmetry.space_group_name_H-M   'P 1'
#
loop_
_entity.id
_entity.type
_entity.pdbx_description
1 polymer ?
#
loop_
_entity_poly.entity_id
_entity_poly.type
_entity_poly.pdbx_seq_one_letter_code
_entity_poly.pdbx_strand_id
1 'polypeptide(L)'
;KKAEKEAEEFRINVEVAIKQAARDVIIAIRAQMEALLDSIIKKEVSAQLTPDVLKDIITKLVTTSIEREEVDLEILLGENDKRALRETLGALLQGELKKGVVIKASPALKKGFRIGKKGENEYYDFSDDAISEAFNFYLNKKLRKIIDIGLKDAQ
;
A
#
# COMPACT_ATOMS: atom_id res chain seq x y z
N LYS A 1 -57.78 -13.97 16.58
CA LYS A 1 -56.84 -13.10 17.31
C LYS A 1 -55.47 -13.71 17.53
N LYS A 2 -55.35 -15.00 17.97
CA LYS A 2 -54.06 -15.66 18.19
C LYS A 2 -53.32 -15.91 16.86
N ALA A 3 -54.00 -16.44 15.86
CA ALA A 3 -53.44 -16.69 14.53
C ALA A 3 -53.01 -15.41 13.81
N GLU A 4 -53.72 -14.32 13.97
CA GLU A 4 -53.34 -13.02 13.40
C GLU A 4 -52.05 -12.45 14.03
N LYS A 5 -51.90 -12.61 15.33
CA LYS A 5 -50.71 -12.22 16.05
C LYS A 5 -49.48 -13.05 15.63
N GLU A 6 -49.66 -14.34 15.53
CA GLU A 6 -48.62 -15.27 15.06
C GLU A 6 -48.20 -14.98 13.60
N ALA A 7 -49.18 -14.65 12.73
CA ALA A 7 -48.89 -14.25 11.35
C ALA A 7 -48.13 -12.92 11.27
N GLU A 8 -48.45 -11.94 12.10
CA GLU A 8 -47.77 -10.68 12.14
C GLU A 8 -46.34 -10.81 12.72
N GLU A 9 -46.15 -11.58 13.79
CA GLU A 9 -44.84 -11.90 14.32
C GLU A 9 -43.96 -12.63 13.28
N PHE A 10 -44.54 -13.57 12.52
CA PHE A 10 -43.85 -14.27 11.43
C PHE A 10 -43.45 -13.28 10.32
N ARG A 11 -44.33 -12.38 9.90
CA ARG A 11 -44.05 -11.36 8.89
C ARG A 11 -42.88 -10.45 9.30
N ILE A 12 -42.90 -9.99 10.54
CA ILE A 12 -41.82 -9.13 11.09
C ILE A 12 -40.50 -9.90 11.12
N ASN A 13 -40.50 -11.16 11.57
CA ASN A 13 -39.30 -11.98 11.62
C ASN A 13 -38.72 -12.25 10.22
N VAL A 14 -39.56 -12.50 9.22
CA VAL A 14 -39.13 -12.67 7.82
C VAL A 14 -38.54 -11.36 7.27
N GLU A 15 -39.17 -10.21 7.54
CA GLU A 15 -38.68 -8.93 7.09
C GLU A 15 -37.29 -8.62 7.71
N VAL A 16 -37.12 -8.88 9.00
CA VAL A 16 -35.82 -8.73 9.70
C VAL A 16 -34.77 -9.66 9.10
N ALA A 17 -35.14 -10.92 8.83
CA ALA A 17 -34.22 -11.89 8.24
C ALA A 17 -33.79 -11.50 6.82
N ILE A 18 -34.69 -10.97 6.00
CA ILE A 18 -34.36 -10.47 4.66
C ILE A 18 -33.43 -9.26 4.73
N LYS A 19 -33.70 -8.29 5.62
CA LYS A 19 -32.83 -7.13 5.82
C LYS A 19 -31.45 -7.55 6.28
N GLN A 20 -31.35 -8.52 7.18
CA GLN A 20 -30.06 -9.06 7.65
C GLN A 20 -29.30 -9.75 6.51
N ALA A 21 -29.97 -10.62 5.75
CA ALA A 21 -29.37 -11.32 4.60
C ALA A 21 -28.86 -10.33 3.54
N ALA A 22 -29.65 -9.29 3.22
CA ALA A 22 -29.23 -8.25 2.30
C ALA A 22 -27.98 -7.50 2.79
N ARG A 23 -27.91 -7.19 4.07
CA ARG A 23 -26.73 -6.56 4.70
C ARG A 23 -25.51 -7.46 4.61
N ASP A 24 -25.65 -8.73 4.91
CA ASP A 24 -24.56 -9.70 4.87
C ASP A 24 -24.00 -9.86 3.44
N VAL A 25 -24.86 -9.88 2.43
CA VAL A 25 -24.46 -9.90 1.00
C VAL A 25 -23.65 -8.65 0.65
N ILE A 26 -24.09 -7.47 1.07
CA ILE A 26 -23.37 -6.20 0.81
C ILE A 26 -22.01 -6.22 1.46
N ILE A 27 -21.91 -6.69 2.71
CA ILE A 27 -20.62 -6.83 3.42
C ILE A 27 -19.69 -7.79 2.67
N ALA A 28 -20.20 -8.94 2.23
CA ALA A 28 -19.44 -9.93 1.49
C ALA A 28 -18.91 -9.39 0.15
N ILE A 29 -19.77 -8.70 -0.61
CA ILE A 29 -19.38 -8.07 -1.88
C ILE A 29 -18.29 -7.02 -1.63
N ARG A 30 -18.46 -6.17 -0.62
CA ARG A 30 -17.45 -5.15 -0.26
C ARG A 30 -16.10 -5.79 0.05
N ALA A 31 -16.08 -6.83 0.87
CA ALA A 31 -14.84 -7.54 1.22
C ALA A 31 -14.16 -8.15 -0.02
N GLN A 32 -14.92 -8.73 -0.94
CA GLN A 32 -14.39 -9.26 -2.20
C GLN A 32 -13.82 -8.16 -3.11
N MET A 33 -14.49 -7.02 -3.20
CA MET A 33 -14.00 -5.87 -3.97
C MET A 33 -12.71 -5.29 -3.37
N GLU A 34 -12.63 -5.15 -2.06
CA GLU A 34 -11.42 -4.70 -1.36
C GLU A 34 -10.26 -5.68 -1.63
N ALA A 35 -10.46 -6.98 -1.49
CA ALA A 35 -9.45 -8.00 -1.75
C ALA A 35 -8.96 -8.01 -3.21
N LEU A 36 -9.88 -7.84 -4.16
CA LEU A 36 -9.54 -7.73 -5.58
C LEU A 36 -8.70 -6.49 -5.86
N LEU A 37 -9.09 -5.34 -5.31
CA LEU A 37 -8.36 -4.08 -5.43
C LEU A 37 -6.95 -4.20 -4.85
N ASP A 38 -6.81 -4.79 -3.66
CA ASP A 38 -5.51 -5.03 -3.03
C ASP A 38 -4.58 -5.86 -3.93
N SER A 39 -5.12 -6.93 -4.53
CA SER A 39 -4.36 -7.80 -5.44
C SER A 39 -3.89 -7.05 -6.70
N ILE A 40 -4.77 -6.24 -7.30
CA ILE A 40 -4.46 -5.45 -8.49
C ILE A 40 -3.39 -4.42 -8.17
N ILE A 41 -3.55 -3.67 -7.07
CA ILE A 41 -2.60 -2.64 -6.65
C ILE A 41 -1.23 -3.24 -6.38
N LYS A 42 -1.16 -4.33 -5.62
CA LYS A 42 0.11 -4.98 -5.31
C LYS A 42 0.84 -5.44 -6.57
N LYS A 43 0.12 -6.03 -7.51
CA LYS A 43 0.67 -6.46 -8.79
C LYS A 43 1.19 -5.28 -9.61
N GLU A 44 0.40 -4.20 -9.70
CA GLU A 44 0.75 -3.03 -10.49
C GLU A 44 1.91 -2.25 -9.88
N VAL A 45 1.88 -2.00 -8.58
CA VAL A 45 2.99 -1.32 -7.87
C VAL A 45 4.30 -2.09 -8.06
N SER A 46 4.28 -3.41 -7.86
CA SER A 46 5.47 -4.24 -8.04
C SER A 46 5.98 -4.22 -9.49
N ALA A 47 5.10 -4.15 -10.48
CA ALA A 47 5.47 -4.04 -11.89
C ALA A 47 6.09 -2.68 -12.25
N GLN A 48 5.58 -1.60 -11.67
CA GLN A 48 6.04 -0.24 -11.94
C GLN A 48 7.33 0.14 -11.21
N LEU A 49 7.69 -0.55 -10.14
CA LEU A 49 8.96 -0.36 -9.45
C LEU A 49 10.13 -0.99 -10.23
N THR A 50 10.38 -0.46 -11.42
CA THR A 50 11.51 -0.86 -12.26
C THR A 50 12.83 -0.29 -11.72
N PRO A 51 14.00 -0.86 -12.10
CA PRO A 51 15.30 -0.31 -11.71
C PRO A 51 15.46 1.18 -12.07
N ASP A 52 14.96 1.62 -13.21
CA ASP A 52 15.03 3.03 -13.62
C ASP A 52 14.21 3.93 -12.70
N VAL A 53 12.99 3.52 -12.35
CA VAL A 53 12.13 4.26 -11.41
C VAL A 53 12.78 4.32 -10.03
N LEU A 54 13.32 3.21 -9.53
CA LEU A 54 14.02 3.17 -8.25
C LEU A 54 15.24 4.10 -8.26
N LYS A 55 16.03 4.07 -9.33
CA LYS A 55 17.18 4.96 -9.52
C LYS A 55 16.78 6.42 -9.41
N ASP A 56 15.73 6.83 -10.13
CA ASP A 56 15.30 8.22 -10.17
C ASP A 56 14.80 8.69 -8.81
N ILE A 57 14.02 7.87 -8.10
CA ILE A 57 13.52 8.18 -6.77
C ILE A 57 14.67 8.28 -5.77
N ILE A 58 15.58 7.29 -5.74
CA ILE A 58 16.73 7.27 -4.83
C ILE A 58 17.61 8.50 -5.07
N THR A 59 17.95 8.79 -6.32
CA THR A 59 18.78 9.95 -6.66
C THR A 59 18.14 11.24 -6.17
N LYS A 60 16.85 11.43 -6.40
CA LYS A 60 16.14 12.63 -5.96
C LYS A 60 16.09 12.76 -4.45
N LEU A 61 15.84 11.67 -3.73
CA LEU A 61 15.81 11.68 -2.26
C LEU A 61 17.19 11.98 -1.68
N VAL A 62 18.24 11.34 -2.18
CA VAL A 62 19.61 11.59 -1.73
C VAL A 62 20.02 13.04 -1.97
N THR A 63 19.77 13.58 -3.16
CA THR A 63 20.09 14.97 -3.48
C THR A 63 19.36 15.93 -2.56
N THR A 64 18.06 15.72 -2.34
CA THR A 64 17.26 16.57 -1.44
C THR A 64 17.72 16.48 0.03
N SER A 65 18.09 15.30 0.49
CA SER A 65 18.57 15.11 1.86
C SER A 65 19.93 15.81 2.06
N ILE A 66 20.81 15.78 1.06
CA ILE A 66 22.10 16.46 1.11
C ILE A 66 21.92 17.99 1.12
N GLU A 67 21.00 18.53 0.33
CA GLU A 67 20.66 19.96 0.35
C GLU A 67 20.14 20.42 1.72
N ARG A 68 19.59 19.51 2.52
CA ARG A 68 19.15 19.76 3.91
C ARG A 68 20.21 19.48 4.96
N GLU A 69 21.45 19.23 4.56
CA GLU A 69 22.56 18.85 5.46
C GLU A 69 22.31 17.56 6.26
N GLU A 70 21.41 16.70 5.79
CA GLU A 70 21.20 15.36 6.32
C GLU A 70 22.30 14.45 5.76
N VAL A 71 23.38 14.32 6.51
CA VAL A 71 24.50 13.43 6.20
C VAL A 71 24.33 12.04 6.83
N ASP A 72 25.09 11.05 6.38
CA ASP A 72 25.06 9.68 6.88
C ASP A 72 23.74 8.93 6.60
N LEU A 73 23.36 8.87 5.32
CA LEU A 73 22.20 8.12 4.87
C LEU A 73 22.54 6.65 4.64
N GLU A 74 21.63 5.78 5.02
CA GLU A 74 21.64 4.36 4.70
C GLU A 74 20.45 4.00 3.80
N ILE A 75 20.75 3.35 2.67
CA ILE A 75 19.76 2.87 1.71
C ILE A 75 19.80 1.35 1.71
N LEU A 76 18.67 0.72 2.00
CA LEU A 76 18.50 -0.73 1.94
C LEU A 76 17.74 -1.09 0.67
N LEU A 77 18.29 -1.99 -0.12
CA LEU A 77 17.69 -2.51 -1.36
C LEU A 77 17.52 -4.02 -1.30
N GLY A 78 16.53 -4.54 -1.99
CA GLY A 78 16.47 -5.98 -2.27
C GLY A 78 17.69 -6.42 -3.07
N GLU A 79 18.11 -7.68 -2.91
CA GLU A 79 19.35 -8.21 -3.53
C GLU A 79 19.36 -8.04 -5.04
N ASN A 80 18.21 -8.30 -5.70
CA ASN A 80 18.08 -8.18 -7.15
C ASN A 80 18.16 -6.72 -7.61
N ASP A 81 17.47 -5.82 -6.91
CA ASP A 81 17.46 -4.39 -7.22
C ASP A 81 18.85 -3.77 -6.97
N LYS A 82 19.53 -4.16 -5.89
CA LYS A 82 20.90 -3.74 -5.62
C LYS A 82 21.86 -4.17 -6.74
N ARG A 83 21.70 -5.38 -7.25
CA ARG A 83 22.53 -5.89 -8.36
C ARG A 83 22.27 -5.11 -9.65
N ALA A 84 21.00 -4.90 -9.99
CA ALA A 84 20.60 -4.16 -11.19
C ALA A 84 21.04 -2.67 -11.13
N LEU A 85 21.06 -2.08 -9.96
CA LEU A 85 21.38 -0.64 -9.77
C LEU A 85 22.84 -0.39 -9.44
N ARG A 86 23.67 -1.43 -9.23
CA ARG A 86 25.04 -1.31 -8.73
C ARG A 86 25.89 -0.34 -9.53
N GLU A 87 25.92 -0.47 -10.85
CA GLU A 87 26.73 0.37 -11.72
C GLU A 87 26.15 1.77 -11.86
N THR A 88 24.85 1.86 -12.03
CA THR A 88 24.15 3.13 -12.28
C THR A 88 24.13 4.03 -11.04
N LEU A 89 23.80 3.47 -9.88
CA LEU A 89 23.84 4.21 -8.62
C LEU A 89 25.27 4.53 -8.19
N GLY A 90 26.21 3.62 -8.41
CA GLY A 90 27.62 3.86 -8.16
C GLY A 90 28.16 5.07 -8.92
N ALA A 91 27.85 5.17 -10.20
CA ALA A 91 28.27 6.30 -11.04
C ALA A 91 27.59 7.62 -10.63
N LEU A 92 26.26 7.60 -10.38
CA LEU A 92 25.51 8.78 -10.00
C LEU A 92 25.83 9.29 -8.60
N LEU A 93 26.06 8.40 -7.67
CA LEU A 93 26.30 8.72 -6.25
C LEU A 93 27.77 8.72 -5.86
N GLN A 94 28.72 8.62 -6.82
CA GLN A 94 30.15 8.61 -6.51
C GLN A 94 30.61 9.77 -5.61
N GLY A 95 30.08 10.97 -5.86
CA GLY A 95 30.32 12.15 -5.02
C GLY A 95 29.63 12.08 -3.66
N GLU A 96 28.44 11.50 -3.63
CA GLU A 96 27.57 11.45 -2.47
C GLU A 96 27.92 10.28 -1.53
N LEU A 97 28.42 9.16 -2.09
CA LEU A 97 28.99 8.06 -1.29
C LEU A 97 30.18 8.54 -0.42
N LYS A 98 30.93 9.52 -0.91
CA LYS A 98 32.00 10.17 -0.12
C LYS A 98 31.46 11.06 1.00
N LYS A 99 30.21 11.48 0.93
CA LYS A 99 29.53 12.30 1.95
C LYS A 99 28.79 11.47 3.00
N GLY A 100 28.95 10.14 3.01
CA GLY A 100 28.39 9.28 4.04
C GLY A 100 27.15 8.46 3.60
N VAL A 101 26.75 8.49 2.32
CA VAL A 101 25.67 7.64 1.82
C VAL A 101 26.15 6.20 1.67
N VAL A 102 25.45 5.25 2.27
CA VAL A 102 25.75 3.81 2.23
C VAL A 102 24.60 3.03 1.63
N ILE A 103 24.91 2.11 0.72
CA ILE A 103 23.91 1.23 0.09
C ILE A 103 24.16 -0.22 0.53
N LYS A 104 23.17 -0.82 1.18
CA LYS A 104 23.22 -2.20 1.67
C LYS A 104 22.13 -3.06 1.03
N ALA A 105 22.39 -4.37 0.92
CA ALA A 105 21.34 -5.34 0.61
C ALA A 105 20.56 -5.70 1.87
N SER A 106 19.25 -5.89 1.71
CA SER A 106 18.38 -6.40 2.76
C SER A 106 17.61 -7.62 2.25
N PRO A 107 17.79 -8.81 2.87
CA PRO A 107 17.03 -10.00 2.49
C PRO A 107 15.52 -9.87 2.76
N ALA A 108 15.14 -8.95 3.63
CA ALA A 108 13.73 -8.68 3.96
C ALA A 108 13.00 -7.91 2.86
N LEU A 109 13.72 -7.29 1.92
CA LEU A 109 13.14 -6.53 0.81
C LEU A 109 13.13 -7.38 -0.45
N LYS A 110 11.95 -7.61 -1.00
CA LYS A 110 11.78 -8.29 -2.31
C LYS A 110 11.95 -7.28 -3.44
N LYS A 111 11.34 -6.11 -3.31
CA LYS A 111 11.37 -5.04 -4.31
C LYS A 111 11.23 -3.68 -3.64
N GLY A 112 11.83 -2.65 -4.26
CA GLY A 112 11.86 -1.31 -3.69
C GLY A 112 13.04 -1.10 -2.74
N PHE A 113 12.94 -0.09 -1.88
CA PHE A 113 14.03 0.30 -0.99
C PHE A 113 13.51 0.90 0.32
N ARG A 114 14.39 0.98 1.30
CA ARG A 114 14.24 1.77 2.53
C ARG A 114 15.37 2.78 2.62
N ILE A 115 15.07 3.97 3.12
CA ILE A 115 16.07 5.01 3.36
C ILE A 115 15.94 5.56 4.78
N GLY A 116 17.04 5.71 5.46
CA GLY A 116 17.10 6.22 6.82
C GLY A 116 18.47 6.78 7.17
N LYS A 117 18.62 7.23 8.40
CA LYS A 117 19.90 7.64 8.94
C LYS A 117 20.73 6.43 9.36
N LYS A 118 22.01 6.44 9.01
CA LYS A 118 22.94 5.37 9.38
C LYS A 118 23.05 5.26 10.89
N GLY A 119 22.80 4.04 11.40
CA GLY A 119 22.85 3.74 12.84
C GLY A 119 21.55 4.04 13.61
N GLU A 120 20.55 4.59 12.96
CA GLU A 120 19.20 4.70 13.49
C GLU A 120 18.33 3.54 12.95
N ASN A 121 17.36 3.08 13.73
CA ASN A 121 16.47 2.00 13.31
C ASN A 121 15.17 2.52 12.65
N GLU A 122 15.16 3.79 12.26
CA GLU A 122 14.03 4.44 11.62
C GLU A 122 14.30 4.60 10.13
N TYR A 123 13.37 4.06 9.32
CA TYR A 123 13.46 4.10 7.86
C TYR A 123 12.14 4.58 7.25
N TYR A 124 12.24 5.38 6.22
CA TYR A 124 11.15 5.56 5.26
C TYR A 124 11.11 4.36 4.34
N ASP A 125 9.96 3.68 4.30
CA ASP A 125 9.78 2.44 3.55
C ASP A 125 9.14 2.71 2.20
N PHE A 126 9.87 2.46 1.12
CA PHE A 126 9.45 2.54 -0.27
C PHE A 126 9.47 1.15 -0.93
N SER A 127 9.24 0.10 -0.15
CA SER A 127 9.01 -1.23 -0.69
C SER A 127 7.68 -1.32 -1.43
N ASP A 128 7.55 -2.29 -2.31
CA ASP A 128 6.29 -2.57 -3.02
C ASP A 128 5.14 -2.87 -2.06
N ASP A 129 5.41 -3.53 -0.94
CA ASP A 129 4.42 -3.79 0.11
C ASP A 129 3.96 -2.48 0.78
N ALA A 130 4.87 -1.62 1.21
CA ALA A 130 4.53 -0.35 1.88
C ALA A 130 3.79 0.63 0.95
N ILE A 131 4.22 0.74 -0.29
CA ILE A 131 3.57 1.58 -1.30
C ILE A 131 2.16 1.03 -1.61
N SER A 132 2.02 -0.28 -1.78
CA SER A 132 0.72 -0.92 -2.02
C SER A 132 -0.24 -0.68 -0.85
N GLU A 133 0.23 -0.81 0.39
CA GLU A 133 -0.57 -0.55 1.59
C GLU A 133 -1.06 0.90 1.64
N ALA A 134 -0.20 1.87 1.33
CA ALA A 134 -0.58 3.28 1.28
C ALA A 134 -1.65 3.56 0.21
N PHE A 135 -1.52 2.97 -0.98
CA PHE A 135 -2.54 3.07 -2.03
C PHE A 135 -3.84 2.39 -1.63
N ASN A 136 -3.78 1.20 -1.04
CA ASN A 136 -4.95 0.47 -0.58
C ASN A 136 -5.72 1.24 0.47
N PHE A 137 -5.04 1.83 1.45
CA PHE A 137 -5.66 2.67 2.45
C PHE A 137 -6.45 3.83 1.84
N TYR A 138 -5.85 4.53 0.86
CA TYR A 138 -6.47 5.66 0.20
C TYR A 138 -7.64 5.25 -0.70
N LEU A 139 -7.48 4.21 -1.50
CA LEU A 139 -8.47 3.76 -2.47
C LEU A 139 -9.64 3.04 -1.81
N ASN A 140 -9.40 2.24 -0.79
CA ASN A 140 -10.48 1.59 -0.03
C ASN A 140 -11.37 2.63 0.65
N LYS A 141 -10.81 3.73 1.16
CA LYS A 141 -11.60 4.84 1.69
C LYS A 141 -12.50 5.49 0.63
N LYS A 142 -12.01 5.62 -0.61
CA LYS A 142 -12.79 6.12 -1.74
C LYS A 142 -13.87 5.13 -2.16
N LEU A 143 -13.53 3.85 -2.26
CA LEU A 143 -14.45 2.78 -2.63
C LEU A 143 -15.64 2.69 -1.65
N ARG A 144 -15.38 2.72 -0.34
CA ARG A 144 -16.44 2.73 0.68
C ARG A 144 -17.41 3.88 0.49
N LYS A 145 -16.92 5.09 0.24
CA LYS A 145 -17.78 6.24 -0.02
C LYS A 145 -18.71 6.04 -1.23
N ILE A 146 -18.19 5.48 -2.32
CA ILE A 146 -18.96 5.22 -3.54
C ILE A 146 -20.07 4.20 -3.27
N ILE A 147 -19.74 3.11 -2.57
CA ILE A 147 -20.71 2.06 -2.22
C ILE A 147 -21.79 2.62 -1.29
N ASP A 148 -21.42 3.40 -0.27
CA ASP A 148 -22.38 3.97 0.69
C ASP A 148 -23.33 4.99 0.04
N ILE A 149 -22.86 5.76 -0.95
CA ILE A 149 -23.72 6.66 -1.75
C ILE A 149 -24.69 5.84 -2.58
N GLY A 150 -24.23 4.84 -3.34
CA GLY A 150 -25.09 4.00 -4.17
C GLY A 150 -26.15 3.25 -3.39
N LEU A 151 -25.89 2.88 -2.13
CA LEU A 151 -26.88 2.25 -1.25
C LEU A 151 -27.94 3.23 -0.74
N LYS A 152 -27.60 4.51 -0.54
CA LYS A 152 -28.56 5.56 -0.13
C LYS A 152 -29.49 5.94 -1.26
N ASP A 153 -28.99 5.95 -2.49
CA ASP A 153 -29.80 6.29 -3.67
C ASP A 153 -30.72 5.14 -4.10
N ALA A 154 -30.51 3.91 -3.58
CA ALA A 154 -31.33 2.74 -3.84
C ALA A 154 -32.46 2.51 -2.81
N GLN A 155 -32.61 3.35 -1.79
CA GLN A 155 -33.68 3.35 -0.77
C GLN A 155 -34.78 4.34 -1.12
#